data_babcb364c661cb19ff126c9204e9abc2
#
_entry.id   babcb364c661cb19ff126c9204e9abc2
#
_cell.length_a   1.000
_cell.length_b   1.000
_cell.length_c   1.000
_cell.angle_alpha   90.00
_cell.angle_beta   90.00
_cell.angle_gamma   90.00
#
_symmetry.space_group_name_H-M   'P 1'
#
loop_
_entity.id
_entity.type
_entity.pdbx_description
1 polymer ?
#
loop_
_entity_poly.entity_id
_entity_poly.type
_entity_poly.pdbx_seq_one_letter_code
_entity_poly.pdbx_strand_id
1 'polypeptide(L)'
;MDLKERINALNNVGVFLKNNCDKYAQNKDSILDKEIENSIKKAVIENQYFEKDNIMYALRNWGNILNTKNLNLFTNKYPINQKNHNVGIIMAGNIPLVGFHDFVCTFLCGKKSIIKQSKKDKSLSEFIFKFLNSLNEDFHNYIEICGERLKNFDAVIATGNDFSANQFRKYFNKFPNIIRQSRHSVAIIDGNESKDDLKGLSSDIFRHYGLGCRSISKIYLPKGYNLDVLFNSFYEWKNVINNSAYYNNYLYYKTIYLMKGDKFYDNGFSILKESEKIGSPIGTIFFEYYNDKTEINSLLKIKEDKIQCIVSNEIVKNSIVFGSSQTPSIEDFADKEDTMNFLLKLS
;
A
#
# COMPACT_ATOMS: atom_id res chain seq x y z
N MET A 1 -11.21 27.95 3.77
CA MET A 1 -11.88 26.64 4.00
C MET A 1 -11.42 26.08 5.34
N ASP A 2 -12.33 25.75 6.23
CA ASP A 2 -12.03 25.23 7.56
C ASP A 2 -11.78 23.68 7.54
N LEU A 3 -11.36 23.14 8.69
CA LEU A 3 -11.09 21.70 8.81
C LEU A 3 -12.36 20.86 8.66
N LYS A 4 -13.50 21.34 9.15
CA LYS A 4 -14.77 20.63 9.09
C LYS A 4 -15.25 20.45 7.65
N GLU A 5 -15.08 21.48 6.82
CA GLU A 5 -15.39 21.42 5.38
C GLU A 5 -14.52 20.39 4.67
N ARG A 6 -13.22 20.32 4.99
CA ARG A 6 -12.29 19.32 4.43
C ARG A 6 -12.63 17.90 4.85
N ILE A 7 -13.00 17.70 6.13
CA ILE A 7 -13.47 16.40 6.63
C ILE A 7 -14.76 15.98 5.92
N ASN A 8 -15.73 16.89 5.76
CA ASN A 8 -16.97 16.60 5.08
C ASN A 8 -16.75 16.22 3.61
N ALA A 9 -15.85 16.90 2.91
CA ALA A 9 -15.50 16.59 1.54
C ALA A 9 -14.89 15.18 1.40
N LEU A 10 -13.93 14.83 2.25
CA LEU A 10 -13.35 13.50 2.27
C LEU A 10 -14.38 12.42 2.65
N ASN A 11 -15.27 12.71 3.59
CA ASN A 11 -16.37 11.80 3.92
C ASN A 11 -17.31 11.56 2.72
N ASN A 12 -17.63 12.59 1.93
CA ASN A 12 -18.43 12.43 0.71
C ASN A 12 -17.72 11.53 -0.33
N VAL A 13 -16.41 11.66 -0.48
CA VAL A 13 -15.59 10.70 -1.27
C VAL A 13 -15.76 9.30 -0.70
N GLY A 14 -15.59 9.13 0.62
CA GLY A 14 -15.71 7.84 1.28
C GLY A 14 -17.06 7.17 1.06
N VAL A 15 -18.16 7.92 1.24
CA VAL A 15 -19.54 7.44 1.00
C VAL A 15 -19.73 7.02 -0.45
N PHE A 16 -19.27 7.84 -1.40
CA PHE A 16 -19.38 7.55 -2.83
C PHE A 16 -18.64 6.26 -3.20
N LEU A 17 -17.38 6.11 -2.76
CA LEU A 17 -16.57 4.91 -3.01
C LEU A 17 -17.23 3.67 -2.40
N LYS A 18 -17.67 3.75 -1.14
CA LYS A 18 -18.29 2.64 -0.43
C LYS A 18 -19.57 2.17 -1.13
N ASN A 19 -20.47 3.09 -1.52
CA ASN A 19 -21.72 2.75 -2.18
C ASN A 19 -21.47 1.99 -3.51
N ASN A 20 -20.49 2.40 -4.31
CA ASN A 20 -20.13 1.69 -5.53
C ASN A 20 -19.49 0.31 -5.23
N CYS A 21 -18.65 0.21 -4.20
CA CYS A 21 -18.05 -1.05 -3.79
C CYS A 21 -19.07 -2.03 -3.21
N ASP A 22 -20.08 -1.56 -2.50
CA ASP A 22 -21.14 -2.42 -1.95
C ASP A 22 -22.04 -2.97 -3.05
N LYS A 23 -22.39 -2.17 -4.07
CA LYS A 23 -23.09 -2.65 -5.28
C LYS A 23 -22.28 -3.76 -5.98
N TYR A 24 -20.98 -3.52 -6.18
CA TYR A 24 -20.09 -4.51 -6.81
C TYR A 24 -19.95 -5.81 -6.01
N ALA A 25 -19.92 -5.73 -4.69
CA ALA A 25 -19.83 -6.91 -3.83
C ALA A 25 -21.09 -7.76 -3.83
N GLN A 26 -22.27 -7.11 -3.95
CA GLN A 26 -23.54 -7.83 -4.08
C GLN A 26 -23.67 -8.54 -5.42
N ASN A 27 -23.22 -7.89 -6.48
CA ASN A 27 -23.17 -8.46 -7.81
C ASN A 27 -22.01 -7.83 -8.61
N LYS A 28 -21.06 -8.64 -9.08
CA LYS A 28 -19.89 -8.16 -9.86
C LYS A 28 -20.27 -7.51 -11.20
N ASP A 29 -21.46 -7.82 -11.72
CA ASP A 29 -22.02 -7.23 -12.95
C ASP A 29 -22.88 -5.98 -12.67
N SER A 30 -22.92 -5.50 -11.42
CA SER A 30 -23.66 -4.29 -11.08
C SER A 30 -23.19 -3.09 -11.88
N ILE A 31 -24.14 -2.25 -12.27
CA ILE A 31 -23.86 -0.96 -12.91
C ILE A 31 -23.31 -0.01 -11.82
N LEU A 32 -22.05 0.31 -11.94
CA LEU A 32 -21.38 1.33 -11.15
C LEU A 32 -21.72 2.72 -11.70
N ASP A 33 -21.39 3.76 -10.91
CA ASP A 33 -21.36 5.11 -11.46
C ASP A 33 -20.45 5.17 -12.69
N LYS A 34 -20.93 5.87 -13.75
CA LYS A 34 -20.27 5.88 -15.05
C LYS A 34 -18.84 6.43 -15.02
N GLU A 35 -18.60 7.44 -14.19
CA GLU A 35 -17.29 8.08 -14.13
C GLU A 35 -16.26 7.20 -13.44
N ILE A 36 -16.62 6.58 -12.29
CA ILE A 36 -15.73 5.65 -11.59
C ILE A 36 -15.49 4.40 -12.44
N GLU A 37 -16.50 3.88 -13.13
CA GLU A 37 -16.34 2.73 -14.00
C GLU A 37 -15.36 3.01 -15.15
N ASN A 38 -15.46 4.18 -15.78
CA ASN A 38 -14.52 4.61 -16.81
C ASN A 38 -13.11 4.77 -16.26
N SER A 39 -12.97 5.28 -15.05
CA SER A 39 -11.65 5.44 -14.40
C SER A 39 -11.02 4.09 -14.06
N ILE A 40 -11.82 3.11 -13.60
CA ILE A 40 -11.36 1.73 -13.38
C ILE A 40 -10.88 1.10 -14.69
N LYS A 41 -11.65 1.21 -15.78
CA LYS A 41 -11.25 0.69 -17.11
C LYS A 41 -9.92 1.27 -17.58
N LYS A 42 -9.73 2.58 -17.41
CA LYS A 42 -8.46 3.25 -17.75
C LYS A 42 -7.31 2.77 -16.85
N ALA A 43 -7.54 2.65 -15.53
CA ALA A 43 -6.52 2.20 -14.60
C ALA A 43 -6.01 0.78 -14.90
N VAL A 44 -6.90 -0.13 -15.35
CA VAL A 44 -6.51 -1.47 -15.82
C VAL A 44 -5.58 -1.40 -17.05
N ILE A 45 -5.77 -0.41 -17.93
CA ILE A 45 -4.90 -0.21 -19.09
C ILE A 45 -3.55 0.43 -18.68
N GLU A 46 -3.57 1.33 -17.70
CA GLU A 46 -2.37 2.04 -17.21
C GLU A 46 -1.38 1.10 -16.51
N ASN A 47 -1.87 0.02 -15.86
CA ASN A 47 -1.02 -0.88 -15.10
C ASN A 47 -1.44 -2.34 -15.29
N GLN A 48 -0.54 -3.12 -15.85
CA GLN A 48 -0.75 -4.55 -16.15
C GLN A 48 -1.05 -5.44 -14.91
N TYR A 49 -0.80 -4.93 -13.70
CA TYR A 49 -1.16 -5.60 -12.43
C TYR A 49 -2.49 -5.11 -11.85
N PHE A 50 -3.13 -4.13 -12.47
CA PHE A 50 -4.41 -3.65 -11.99
C PHE A 50 -5.53 -4.49 -12.57
N GLU A 51 -6.28 -5.13 -11.70
CA GLU A 51 -7.52 -5.83 -12.02
C GLU A 51 -8.67 -5.19 -11.27
N LYS A 52 -9.87 -5.26 -11.84
CA LYS A 52 -11.07 -4.65 -11.27
C LYS A 52 -11.27 -5.05 -9.81
N ASP A 53 -11.12 -6.34 -9.46
CA ASP A 53 -11.28 -6.84 -8.09
C ASP A 53 -10.29 -6.19 -7.10
N ASN A 54 -9.02 -6.04 -7.50
CA ASN A 54 -7.99 -5.39 -6.69
C ASN A 54 -8.21 -3.88 -6.56
N ILE A 55 -8.67 -3.22 -7.63
CA ILE A 55 -9.05 -1.81 -7.58
C ILE A 55 -10.25 -1.62 -6.64
N MET A 56 -11.31 -2.41 -6.79
CA MET A 56 -12.48 -2.34 -5.93
C MET A 56 -12.15 -2.61 -4.47
N TYR A 57 -11.19 -3.50 -4.19
CA TYR A 57 -10.69 -3.72 -2.84
C TYR A 57 -10.02 -2.46 -2.26
N ALA A 58 -9.14 -1.81 -3.01
CA ALA A 58 -8.48 -0.57 -2.58
C ALA A 58 -9.48 0.58 -2.39
N LEU A 59 -10.44 0.75 -3.32
CA LEU A 59 -11.50 1.76 -3.21
C LEU A 59 -12.38 1.52 -1.98
N ARG A 60 -12.72 0.26 -1.67
CA ARG A 60 -13.48 -0.09 -0.46
C ARG A 60 -12.72 0.28 0.81
N ASN A 61 -11.41 -0.01 0.87
CA ASN A 61 -10.59 0.35 2.02
C ASN A 61 -10.59 1.87 2.23
N TRP A 62 -10.43 2.66 1.18
CA TRP A 62 -10.54 4.10 1.26
C TRP A 62 -11.95 4.56 1.66
N GLY A 63 -13.00 3.95 1.13
CA GLY A 63 -14.37 4.21 1.54
C GLY A 63 -14.63 3.96 3.03
N ASN A 64 -13.97 2.94 3.61
CA ASN A 64 -14.06 2.64 5.04
C ASN A 64 -13.22 3.59 5.91
N ILE A 65 -12.08 4.08 5.41
CA ILE A 65 -11.20 5.03 6.11
C ILE A 65 -11.83 6.42 6.15
N LEU A 66 -12.34 6.91 5.01
CA LEU A 66 -12.81 8.28 4.81
C LEU A 66 -14.24 8.48 5.35
N ASN A 67 -14.45 8.24 6.64
CA ASN A 67 -15.71 8.57 7.31
C ASN A 67 -15.48 9.63 8.40
N THR A 68 -16.49 10.42 8.69
CA THR A 68 -16.42 11.55 9.63
C THR A 68 -15.87 11.13 11.01
N LYS A 69 -16.24 9.94 11.51
CA LYS A 69 -15.78 9.45 12.80
C LYS A 69 -14.25 9.23 12.81
N ASN A 70 -13.74 8.49 11.84
CA ASN A 70 -12.31 8.19 11.73
C ASN A 70 -11.49 9.47 11.51
N LEU A 71 -11.96 10.35 10.60
CA LEU A 71 -11.28 11.59 10.28
C LEU A 71 -11.23 12.56 11.48
N ASN A 72 -12.31 12.66 12.27
CA ASN A 72 -12.30 13.46 13.50
C ASN A 72 -11.37 12.86 14.56
N LEU A 73 -11.43 11.54 14.79
CA LEU A 73 -10.52 10.87 15.75
C LEU A 73 -9.05 11.07 15.37
N PHE A 74 -8.76 10.99 14.08
CA PHE A 74 -7.42 11.21 13.54
C PHE A 74 -6.96 12.65 13.73
N THR A 75 -7.76 13.62 13.26
CA THR A 75 -7.37 15.05 13.28
C THR A 75 -7.32 15.64 14.69
N ASN A 76 -8.12 15.14 15.64
CA ASN A 76 -8.10 15.59 17.05
C ASN A 76 -6.76 15.30 17.76
N LYS A 77 -5.92 14.44 17.19
CA LYS A 77 -4.56 14.17 17.73
C LYS A 77 -3.54 15.26 17.37
N TYR A 78 -3.91 16.19 16.49
CA TYR A 78 -2.98 17.14 15.91
C TYR A 78 -3.46 18.59 16.09
N PRO A 79 -2.59 19.54 16.47
CA PRO A 79 -2.91 20.97 16.55
C PRO A 79 -2.91 21.58 15.13
N ILE A 80 -3.97 21.28 14.34
CA ILE A 80 -4.05 21.73 12.96
C ILE A 80 -4.25 23.26 12.93
N ASN A 81 -3.21 23.97 12.50
CA ASN A 81 -3.24 25.39 12.24
C ASN A 81 -3.10 25.66 10.72
N GLN A 82 -3.79 26.67 10.24
CA GLN A 82 -3.71 27.03 8.83
C GLN A 82 -2.49 27.90 8.55
N LYS A 83 -1.43 27.29 8.05
CA LYS A 83 -0.33 28.01 7.39
C LYS A 83 -0.31 27.60 5.92
N ASN A 84 -0.31 28.57 5.04
CA ASN A 84 -0.29 28.34 3.60
C ASN A 84 1.09 27.84 3.16
N HIS A 85 1.20 26.58 2.82
CA HIS A 85 2.38 25.98 2.20
C HIS A 85 1.96 25.11 1.03
N ASN A 86 2.80 25.07 0.03
CA ASN A 86 2.68 24.21 -1.12
C ASN A 86 3.49 22.94 -0.90
N VAL A 87 2.85 21.79 -0.91
CA VAL A 87 3.51 20.49 -0.71
C VAL A 87 3.58 19.73 -2.02
N GLY A 88 4.79 19.49 -2.49
CA GLY A 88 5.02 18.63 -3.65
C GLY A 88 4.81 17.16 -3.26
N ILE A 89 3.93 16.44 -3.97
CA ILE A 89 3.67 15.02 -3.71
C ILE A 89 4.03 14.21 -4.97
N ILE A 90 5.03 13.33 -4.86
CA ILE A 90 5.37 12.36 -5.92
C ILE A 90 4.76 11.02 -5.55
N MET A 91 3.71 10.63 -6.27
CA MET A 91 2.97 9.41 -6.00
C MET A 91 3.62 8.21 -6.69
N ALA A 92 3.76 7.09 -5.97
CA ALA A 92 4.02 5.79 -6.56
C ALA A 92 2.74 5.26 -7.25
N GLY A 93 2.84 4.17 -8.00
CA GLY A 93 1.71 3.57 -8.73
C GLY A 93 1.86 2.07 -8.90
N ASN A 94 2.45 1.40 -7.91
CA ASN A 94 2.60 -0.06 -7.91
C ASN A 94 1.32 -0.78 -7.48
N ILE A 95 0.52 -0.16 -6.61
CA ILE A 95 -0.82 -0.62 -6.21
C ILE A 95 -1.82 0.54 -6.31
N PRO A 96 -3.14 0.25 -6.42
CA PRO A 96 -4.15 1.30 -6.59
C PRO A 96 -4.16 2.31 -5.44
N LEU A 97 -4.10 3.61 -5.76
CA LEU A 97 -4.17 4.73 -4.82
C LEU A 97 -3.10 4.73 -3.71
N VAL A 98 -1.93 4.14 -3.96
CA VAL A 98 -0.87 4.02 -2.94
C VAL A 98 -0.38 5.39 -2.42
N GLY A 99 -0.36 6.41 -3.25
CA GLY A 99 0.05 7.78 -2.87
C GLY A 99 -1.08 8.65 -2.30
N PHE A 100 -2.30 8.13 -2.20
CA PHE A 100 -3.46 8.94 -1.81
C PHE A 100 -3.44 9.36 -0.33
N HIS A 101 -2.81 8.58 0.55
CA HIS A 101 -2.67 8.92 1.97
C HIS A 101 -1.94 10.25 2.20
N ASP A 102 -0.88 10.52 1.46
CA ASP A 102 -0.12 11.76 1.59
C ASP A 102 -0.95 12.98 1.17
N PHE A 103 -1.76 12.81 0.12
CA PHE A 103 -2.73 13.83 -0.27
C PHE A 103 -3.77 14.07 0.84
N VAL A 104 -4.35 13.02 1.42
CA VAL A 104 -5.35 13.13 2.51
C VAL A 104 -4.77 13.90 3.69
N CYS A 105 -3.55 13.56 4.13
CA CYS A 105 -2.86 14.27 5.22
C CYS A 105 -2.63 15.76 4.87
N THR A 106 -2.16 16.04 3.65
CA THR A 106 -1.88 17.41 3.19
C THR A 106 -3.16 18.23 3.12
N PHE A 107 -4.24 17.65 2.60
CA PHE A 107 -5.54 18.27 2.48
C PHE A 107 -6.16 18.54 3.86
N LEU A 108 -6.10 17.59 4.80
CA LEU A 108 -6.54 17.78 6.19
C LEU A 108 -5.76 18.89 6.91
N CYS A 109 -4.47 19.05 6.65
CA CYS A 109 -3.67 20.14 7.16
C CYS A 109 -3.98 21.50 6.50
N GLY A 110 -4.87 21.56 5.50
CA GLY A 110 -5.22 22.80 4.79
C GLY A 110 -4.09 23.34 3.92
N LYS A 111 -3.20 22.50 3.42
CA LYS A 111 -2.09 22.86 2.56
C LYS A 111 -2.39 22.51 1.11
N LYS A 112 -1.81 23.27 0.17
CA LYS A 112 -1.93 22.99 -1.26
C LYS A 112 -1.04 21.82 -1.64
N SER A 113 -1.61 20.84 -2.34
CA SER A 113 -0.92 19.69 -2.90
C SER A 113 -0.56 19.94 -4.37
N ILE A 114 0.72 19.93 -4.70
CA ILE A 114 1.23 19.93 -6.09
C ILE A 114 1.62 18.48 -6.40
N ILE A 115 0.78 17.80 -7.17
CA ILE A 115 0.80 16.34 -7.29
C ILE A 115 1.43 15.91 -8.61
N LYS A 116 2.52 15.15 -8.52
CA LYS A 116 3.07 14.39 -9.63
C LYS A 116 2.57 12.95 -9.55
N GLN A 117 1.58 12.64 -10.36
CA GLN A 117 1.00 11.30 -10.42
C GLN A 117 1.96 10.31 -11.09
N SER A 118 1.85 9.04 -10.70
CA SER A 118 2.47 7.95 -11.46
C SER A 118 1.71 7.70 -12.75
N LYS A 119 2.42 7.44 -13.85
CA LYS A 119 1.79 6.99 -15.11
C LYS A 119 1.05 5.67 -14.98
N LYS A 120 1.37 4.88 -13.93
CA LYS A 120 0.78 3.55 -13.66
C LYS A 120 -0.46 3.60 -12.75
N ASP A 121 -0.82 4.77 -12.20
CA ASP A 121 -1.98 4.96 -11.33
C ASP A 121 -2.44 6.42 -11.40
N LYS A 122 -2.88 6.82 -12.58
CA LYS A 122 -3.28 8.20 -12.85
C LYS A 122 -4.81 8.35 -12.76
N SER A 123 -5.54 7.49 -13.45
CA SER A 123 -6.98 7.67 -13.67
C SER A 123 -7.80 7.60 -12.39
N LEU A 124 -7.40 6.77 -11.41
CA LEU A 124 -8.13 6.66 -10.14
C LEU A 124 -8.00 7.92 -9.29
N SER A 125 -6.78 8.43 -9.15
CA SER A 125 -6.55 9.66 -8.38
C SER A 125 -7.14 10.90 -9.10
N GLU A 126 -7.06 10.99 -10.42
CA GLU A 126 -7.72 12.07 -11.19
C GLU A 126 -9.23 12.07 -10.99
N PHE A 127 -9.86 10.91 -10.98
CA PHE A 127 -11.29 10.80 -10.69
C PHE A 127 -11.63 11.38 -9.32
N ILE A 128 -10.90 10.97 -8.27
CA ILE A 128 -11.14 11.45 -6.90
C ILE A 128 -10.94 12.96 -6.81
N PHE A 129 -9.90 13.51 -7.42
CA PHE A 129 -9.65 14.96 -7.41
C PHE A 129 -10.74 15.75 -8.16
N LYS A 130 -11.24 15.24 -9.29
CA LYS A 130 -12.38 15.83 -9.99
C LYS A 130 -13.64 15.77 -9.15
N PHE A 131 -13.90 14.64 -8.49
CA PHE A 131 -15.04 14.50 -7.60
C PHE A 131 -14.97 15.49 -6.42
N LEU A 132 -13.81 15.64 -5.76
CA LEU A 132 -13.60 16.64 -4.73
C LEU A 132 -13.90 18.04 -5.24
N ASN A 133 -13.33 18.43 -6.38
CA ASN A 133 -13.53 19.74 -6.98
C ASN A 133 -14.99 20.01 -7.36
N SER A 134 -15.78 18.98 -7.69
CA SER A 134 -17.22 19.14 -7.96
C SER A 134 -18.05 19.40 -6.69
N LEU A 135 -17.55 19.07 -5.51
CA LEU A 135 -18.22 19.34 -4.24
C LEU A 135 -18.11 20.80 -3.81
N ASN A 136 -17.02 21.47 -4.12
CA ASN A 136 -16.79 22.89 -3.84
C ASN A 136 -15.68 23.42 -4.76
N GLU A 137 -15.93 24.51 -5.48
CA GLU A 137 -14.95 25.14 -6.37
C GLU A 137 -13.67 25.59 -5.66
N ASP A 138 -13.74 25.97 -4.38
CA ASP A 138 -12.59 26.36 -3.59
C ASP A 138 -11.53 25.25 -3.46
N PHE A 139 -11.89 23.98 -3.69
CA PHE A 139 -10.94 22.87 -3.63
C PHE A 139 -9.90 22.89 -4.74
N HIS A 140 -10.16 23.56 -5.87
CA HIS A 140 -9.16 23.81 -6.90
C HIS A 140 -7.91 24.53 -6.37
N ASN A 141 -8.06 25.34 -5.32
CA ASN A 141 -6.94 26.05 -4.70
C ASN A 141 -6.01 25.12 -3.90
N TYR A 142 -6.49 23.90 -3.54
CA TYR A 142 -5.76 22.92 -2.75
C TYR A 142 -5.18 21.75 -3.56
N ILE A 143 -5.56 21.63 -4.83
CA ILE A 143 -5.19 20.49 -5.67
C ILE A 143 -4.65 21.00 -7.00
N GLU A 144 -3.37 20.77 -7.25
CA GLU A 144 -2.73 21.07 -8.54
C GLU A 144 -2.06 19.78 -9.05
N ILE A 145 -2.47 19.31 -10.21
CA ILE A 145 -1.80 18.19 -10.89
C ILE A 145 -0.73 18.78 -11.78
N CYS A 146 0.54 18.46 -11.49
CA CYS A 146 1.64 18.92 -12.30
C CYS A 146 1.98 17.90 -13.41
N GLY A 147 2.58 18.41 -14.51
CA GLY A 147 3.06 17.57 -15.59
C GLY A 147 4.38 16.84 -15.26
N GLU A 148 5.48 17.21 -15.91
CA GLU A 148 6.75 16.48 -15.78
C GLU A 148 7.53 16.79 -14.51
N ARG A 149 7.50 18.03 -14.03
CA ARG A 149 8.34 18.50 -12.91
C ARG A 149 7.53 19.23 -11.85
N LEU A 150 7.83 18.94 -10.58
CA LEU A 150 7.35 19.74 -9.46
C LEU A 150 7.99 21.15 -9.51
N LYS A 151 7.18 22.18 -9.28
CA LYS A 151 7.63 23.57 -9.15
C LYS A 151 6.84 24.27 -8.04
N ASN A 152 7.37 25.35 -7.49
CA ASN A 152 6.69 26.23 -6.54
C ASN A 152 6.19 25.50 -5.27
N PHE A 153 6.99 24.60 -4.72
CA PHE A 153 6.71 23.86 -3.48
C PHE A 153 7.65 24.32 -2.36
N ASP A 154 7.18 24.23 -1.13
CA ASP A 154 7.91 24.55 0.10
C ASP A 154 8.46 23.27 0.76
N ALA A 155 7.79 22.14 0.58
CA ALA A 155 8.17 20.85 1.10
C ALA A 155 7.81 19.73 0.12
N VAL A 156 8.40 18.54 0.26
CA VAL A 156 8.18 17.40 -0.64
C VAL A 156 7.91 16.12 0.13
N ILE A 157 6.92 15.36 -0.34
CA ILE A 157 6.69 13.98 0.03
C ILE A 157 6.85 13.13 -1.24
N ALA A 158 7.84 12.25 -1.27
CA ALA A 158 8.15 11.48 -2.47
C ALA A 158 8.28 9.99 -2.15
N THR A 159 7.57 9.15 -2.90
CA THR A 159 7.61 7.69 -2.77
C THR A 159 8.14 7.07 -4.06
N GLY A 160 9.14 6.19 -3.94
CA GLY A 160 9.74 5.50 -5.08
C GLY A 160 10.49 4.23 -4.66
N ASN A 161 11.06 3.53 -5.64
CA ASN A 161 12.01 2.47 -5.37
C ASN A 161 13.36 3.05 -4.88
N ASP A 162 14.28 2.19 -4.44
CA ASP A 162 15.57 2.62 -3.87
C ASP A 162 16.36 3.53 -4.82
N PHE A 163 16.35 3.23 -6.12
CA PHE A 163 17.01 4.07 -7.11
C PHE A 163 16.37 5.47 -7.18
N SER A 164 15.04 5.53 -7.29
CA SER A 164 14.31 6.80 -7.34
C SER A 164 14.47 7.59 -6.04
N ALA A 165 14.39 6.91 -4.88
CA ALA A 165 14.56 7.55 -3.57
C ALA A 165 15.94 8.21 -3.43
N ASN A 166 17.00 7.55 -3.91
CA ASN A 166 18.34 8.11 -3.93
C ASN A 166 18.46 9.37 -4.83
N GLN A 167 17.75 9.38 -5.97
CA GLN A 167 17.67 10.57 -6.83
C GLN A 167 16.88 11.69 -6.14
N PHE A 168 15.74 11.36 -5.51
CA PHE A 168 14.93 12.33 -4.79
C PHE A 168 15.70 12.98 -3.63
N ARG A 169 16.47 12.19 -2.84
CA ARG A 169 17.32 12.74 -1.77
C ARG A 169 18.33 13.77 -2.30
N LYS A 170 18.95 13.50 -3.46
CA LYS A 170 19.87 14.46 -4.09
C LYS A 170 19.17 15.71 -4.58
N TYR A 171 17.97 15.57 -5.13
CA TYR A 171 17.23 16.66 -5.78
C TYR A 171 16.56 17.58 -4.76
N PHE A 172 16.00 16.99 -3.68
CA PHE A 172 15.20 17.70 -2.70
C PHE A 172 15.91 17.97 -1.36
N ASN A 173 17.24 17.76 -1.27
CA ASN A 173 18.00 17.94 -0.03
C ASN A 173 17.92 19.35 0.60
N LYS A 174 17.57 20.35 -0.19
CA LYS A 174 17.44 21.76 0.25
C LYS A 174 16.06 22.10 0.82
N PHE A 175 15.10 21.20 0.69
CA PHE A 175 13.73 21.39 1.12
C PHE A 175 13.40 20.44 2.28
N PRO A 176 12.50 20.81 3.20
CA PRO A 176 11.89 19.84 4.09
C PRO A 176 11.28 18.71 3.27
N ASN A 177 11.60 17.46 3.60
CA ASN A 177 11.14 16.34 2.79
C ASN A 177 10.91 15.06 3.59
N ILE A 178 9.95 14.25 3.10
CA ILE A 178 9.81 12.82 3.39
C ILE A 178 10.10 12.07 2.11
N ILE A 179 11.14 11.24 2.10
CA ILE A 179 11.49 10.43 0.94
C ILE A 179 11.45 8.95 1.32
N ARG A 180 10.43 8.27 0.83
CA ARG A 180 10.20 6.84 1.08
C ARG A 180 10.83 5.98 0.01
N GLN A 181 11.43 4.89 0.45
CA GLN A 181 12.06 3.88 -0.40
C GLN A 181 11.35 2.53 -0.28
N SER A 182 11.87 1.50 -0.96
CA SER A 182 11.32 0.16 -0.90
C SER A 182 11.42 -0.41 0.51
N ARG A 183 10.27 -0.81 1.07
CA ARG A 183 10.17 -1.62 2.28
C ARG A 183 9.35 -2.86 1.99
N HIS A 184 9.45 -3.84 2.87
CA HIS A 184 8.79 -5.13 2.74
C HIS A 184 8.13 -5.51 4.05
N SER A 185 7.14 -6.38 3.99
CA SER A 185 6.51 -6.90 5.20
C SER A 185 6.80 -8.38 5.38
N VAL A 186 6.75 -8.80 6.64
CA VAL A 186 7.08 -10.16 7.04
C VAL A 186 5.96 -10.78 7.86
N ALA A 187 5.82 -12.10 7.79
CA ALA A 187 4.96 -12.86 8.67
C ALA A 187 5.80 -13.74 9.60
N ILE A 188 5.29 -13.96 10.81
CA ILE A 188 5.88 -14.90 11.77
C ILE A 188 4.80 -15.93 12.10
N ILE A 189 5.11 -17.17 11.86
CA ILE A 189 4.26 -18.35 12.13
C ILE A 189 4.85 -19.11 13.30
N ASP A 190 4.03 -19.55 14.26
CA ASP A 190 4.45 -20.38 15.38
C ASP A 190 4.01 -21.85 15.29
N GLY A 191 3.20 -22.17 14.28
CA GLY A 191 2.69 -23.52 14.04
C GLY A 191 1.30 -23.79 14.62
N ASN A 192 0.70 -22.79 15.28
CA ASN A 192 -0.64 -22.90 15.90
C ASN A 192 -1.70 -22.09 15.14
N GLU A 193 -1.37 -21.59 13.95
CA GLU A 193 -2.28 -20.77 13.15
C GLU A 193 -3.53 -21.55 12.76
N SER A 194 -4.68 -20.92 12.94
CA SER A 194 -5.95 -21.43 12.46
C SER A 194 -5.99 -21.41 10.92
N LYS A 195 -6.95 -22.12 10.34
CA LYS A 195 -7.19 -22.06 8.89
C LYS A 195 -7.51 -20.64 8.41
N ASP A 196 -8.22 -19.86 9.22
CA ASP A 196 -8.57 -18.48 8.91
C ASP A 196 -7.34 -17.57 8.94
N ASP A 197 -6.41 -17.77 9.90
CA ASP A 197 -5.13 -17.06 9.94
C ASP A 197 -4.31 -17.31 8.67
N LEU A 198 -4.18 -18.59 8.26
CA LEU A 198 -3.43 -18.97 7.06
C LEU A 198 -4.10 -18.46 5.78
N LYS A 199 -5.43 -18.40 5.73
CA LYS A 199 -6.19 -17.77 4.66
C LYS A 199 -5.93 -16.25 4.64
N GLY A 200 -5.92 -15.61 5.80
CA GLY A 200 -5.53 -14.20 5.97
C GLY A 200 -4.12 -13.94 5.46
N LEU A 201 -3.14 -14.78 5.87
CA LEU A 201 -1.76 -14.70 5.39
C LEU A 201 -1.69 -14.79 3.85
N SER A 202 -2.46 -15.69 3.25
CA SER A 202 -2.49 -15.83 1.79
C SER A 202 -2.98 -14.54 1.10
N SER A 203 -3.99 -13.88 1.68
CA SER A 203 -4.43 -12.56 1.22
C SER A 203 -3.33 -11.50 1.38
N ASP A 204 -2.62 -11.50 2.50
CA ASP A 204 -1.51 -10.56 2.76
C ASP A 204 -0.34 -10.73 1.79
N ILE A 205 -0.15 -11.95 1.25
CA ILE A 205 0.88 -12.27 0.25
C ILE A 205 0.43 -11.87 -1.16
N PHE A 206 -0.73 -12.37 -1.60
CA PHE A 206 -1.10 -12.37 -3.02
C PHE A 206 -1.95 -11.17 -3.44
N ARG A 207 -2.60 -10.48 -2.51
CA ARG A 207 -3.33 -9.25 -2.83
C ARG A 207 -2.39 -8.27 -3.51
N HIS A 208 -2.85 -7.65 -4.60
CA HIS A 208 -2.04 -6.78 -5.44
C HIS A 208 -0.75 -7.44 -5.95
N TYR A 209 -0.76 -8.78 -6.11
CA TYR A 209 0.37 -9.56 -6.65
C TYR A 209 1.69 -9.41 -5.85
N GLY A 210 1.60 -9.10 -4.57
CA GLY A 210 2.77 -8.90 -3.72
C GLY A 210 3.52 -7.58 -3.97
N LEU A 211 2.92 -6.62 -4.70
CA LEU A 211 3.60 -5.37 -5.12
C LEU A 211 3.64 -4.27 -4.06
N GLY A 212 2.79 -4.32 -3.04
CA GLY A 212 2.76 -3.32 -1.98
C GLY A 212 3.87 -3.49 -0.96
N CYS A 213 4.34 -2.41 -0.32
CA CYS A 213 5.28 -2.49 0.79
C CYS A 213 4.70 -3.27 2.00
N ARG A 214 3.37 -3.37 2.11
CA ARG A 214 2.67 -4.14 3.14
C ARG A 214 2.39 -5.59 2.71
N SER A 215 2.73 -5.98 1.47
CA SER A 215 2.63 -7.37 1.03
C SER A 215 3.72 -8.22 1.70
N ILE A 216 3.32 -9.40 2.19
CA ILE A 216 4.26 -10.31 2.84
C ILE A 216 5.17 -10.92 1.80
N SER A 217 6.46 -10.63 1.88
CA SER A 217 7.51 -11.14 1.01
C SER A 217 8.41 -12.15 1.69
N LYS A 218 8.33 -12.25 3.03
CA LYS A 218 9.07 -13.23 3.82
C LYS A 218 8.24 -13.79 4.97
N ILE A 219 8.41 -15.08 5.24
CA ILE A 219 7.79 -15.79 6.35
C ILE A 219 8.89 -16.37 7.25
N TYR A 220 8.82 -16.09 8.54
CA TYR A 220 9.61 -16.79 9.55
C TYR A 220 8.81 -17.98 10.07
N LEU A 221 9.44 -19.16 10.08
CA LEU A 221 8.83 -20.44 10.38
C LEU A 221 9.54 -21.11 11.57
N PRO A 222 8.83 -21.78 12.48
CA PRO A 222 9.48 -22.60 13.48
C PRO A 222 10.21 -23.76 12.79
N LYS A 223 11.34 -24.18 13.34
CA LYS A 223 12.13 -25.29 12.80
C LYS A 223 11.29 -26.56 12.67
N GLY A 224 11.34 -27.17 11.48
CA GLY A 224 10.57 -28.37 11.19
C GLY A 224 9.12 -28.14 10.72
N TYR A 225 8.74 -26.88 10.48
CA TYR A 225 7.41 -26.56 9.95
C TYR A 225 7.16 -27.22 8.59
N ASN A 226 5.99 -27.81 8.43
CA ASN A 226 5.59 -28.44 7.15
C ASN A 226 5.11 -27.39 6.14
N LEU A 227 5.89 -27.16 5.08
CA LEU A 227 5.59 -26.19 4.04
C LEU A 227 4.32 -26.51 3.23
N ASP A 228 3.86 -27.77 3.19
CA ASP A 228 2.61 -28.11 2.52
C ASP A 228 1.40 -27.43 3.13
N VAL A 229 1.45 -27.12 4.42
CA VAL A 229 0.39 -26.35 5.11
C VAL A 229 0.25 -24.97 4.48
N LEU A 230 1.36 -24.28 4.17
CA LEU A 230 1.34 -22.99 3.47
C LEU A 230 0.82 -23.13 2.05
N PHE A 231 1.31 -24.11 1.29
CA PHE A 231 0.87 -24.31 -0.09
C PHE A 231 -0.63 -24.62 -0.17
N ASN A 232 -1.16 -25.40 0.77
CA ASN A 232 -2.59 -25.66 0.84
C ASN A 232 -3.39 -24.38 1.10
N SER A 233 -2.90 -23.49 1.98
CA SER A 233 -3.57 -22.22 2.26
C SER A 233 -3.48 -21.25 1.07
N PHE A 234 -2.43 -21.32 0.26
CA PHE A 234 -2.24 -20.49 -0.93
C PHE A 234 -3.16 -20.86 -2.09
N TYR A 235 -3.72 -22.06 -2.11
CA TYR A 235 -4.43 -22.61 -3.26
C TYR A 235 -5.64 -21.77 -3.70
N GLU A 236 -6.32 -21.08 -2.79
CA GLU A 236 -7.42 -20.16 -3.15
C GLU A 236 -6.95 -19.02 -4.08
N TRP A 237 -5.64 -18.72 -4.08
CA TRP A 237 -5.02 -17.68 -4.90
C TRP A 237 -4.40 -18.17 -6.20
N LYS A 238 -4.59 -19.46 -6.56
CA LYS A 238 -4.00 -20.04 -7.79
C LYS A 238 -4.25 -19.23 -9.06
N ASN A 239 -5.36 -18.49 -9.11
CA ASN A 239 -5.73 -17.68 -10.27
C ASN A 239 -4.83 -16.44 -10.48
N VAL A 240 -3.94 -16.07 -9.53
CA VAL A 240 -2.95 -14.99 -9.74
C VAL A 240 -2.06 -15.27 -10.95
N ILE A 241 -1.88 -16.55 -11.30
CA ILE A 241 -1.10 -16.98 -12.46
C ILE A 241 -1.72 -16.54 -13.79
N ASN A 242 -3.02 -16.23 -13.81
CA ASN A 242 -3.72 -15.77 -15.02
C ASN A 242 -3.32 -14.34 -15.40
N ASN A 243 -2.73 -13.57 -14.46
CA ASN A 243 -2.14 -12.28 -14.80
C ASN A 243 -0.80 -12.50 -15.49
N SER A 244 -0.69 -12.08 -16.74
CA SER A 244 0.50 -12.33 -17.58
C SER A 244 1.77 -11.73 -17.01
N ALA A 245 1.69 -10.57 -16.36
CA ALA A 245 2.86 -9.93 -15.75
C ALA A 245 3.34 -10.69 -14.50
N TYR A 246 2.41 -11.20 -13.69
CA TYR A 246 2.74 -12.08 -12.57
C TYR A 246 3.36 -13.38 -13.06
N TYR A 247 2.72 -14.04 -14.05
CA TYR A 247 3.20 -15.29 -14.63
C TYR A 247 4.62 -15.17 -15.20
N ASN A 248 4.88 -14.12 -15.94
CA ASN A 248 6.22 -13.88 -16.51
C ASN A 248 7.28 -13.71 -15.42
N ASN A 249 6.99 -13.01 -14.32
CA ASN A 249 7.90 -12.90 -13.19
C ASN A 249 8.12 -14.23 -12.48
N TYR A 250 7.04 -14.98 -12.23
CA TYR A 250 7.13 -16.32 -11.63
C TYR A 250 8.02 -17.24 -12.48
N LEU A 251 7.80 -17.33 -13.79
CA LEU A 251 8.62 -18.15 -14.69
C LEU A 251 10.07 -17.68 -14.74
N TYR A 252 10.29 -16.37 -14.80
CA TYR A 252 11.63 -15.78 -14.84
C TYR A 252 12.44 -16.19 -13.61
N TYR A 253 11.89 -16.02 -12.41
CA TYR A 253 12.62 -16.36 -11.19
C TYR A 253 12.74 -17.88 -10.99
N LYS A 254 11.74 -18.67 -11.36
CA LYS A 254 11.83 -20.12 -11.39
C LYS A 254 13.00 -20.58 -12.26
N THR A 255 13.12 -20.04 -13.46
CA THR A 255 14.22 -20.35 -14.38
C THR A 255 15.59 -19.95 -13.80
N ILE A 256 15.70 -18.75 -13.21
CA ILE A 256 16.94 -18.33 -12.58
C ILE A 256 17.34 -19.26 -11.44
N TYR A 257 16.41 -19.67 -10.58
CA TYR A 257 16.73 -20.56 -9.48
C TYR A 257 17.13 -21.96 -9.98
N LEU A 258 16.49 -22.49 -11.00
CA LEU A 258 16.87 -23.74 -11.65
C LEU A 258 18.29 -23.65 -12.24
N MET A 259 18.60 -22.60 -12.97
CA MET A 259 19.93 -22.39 -13.57
C MET A 259 21.05 -22.25 -12.54
N LYS A 260 20.73 -21.71 -11.36
CA LYS A 260 21.71 -21.57 -10.26
C LYS A 260 21.85 -22.81 -9.39
N GLY A 261 20.99 -23.82 -9.59
CA GLY A 261 20.91 -24.98 -8.71
C GLY A 261 20.38 -24.66 -7.31
N ASP A 262 19.64 -23.55 -7.15
CA ASP A 262 19.05 -23.15 -5.87
C ASP A 262 17.95 -24.14 -5.47
N LYS A 263 17.87 -24.48 -4.19
CA LYS A 263 16.75 -25.23 -3.63
C LYS A 263 15.54 -24.32 -3.45
N PHE A 264 14.40 -24.74 -3.94
CA PHE A 264 13.12 -24.06 -3.74
C PHE A 264 11.95 -25.07 -3.84
N TYR A 265 10.80 -24.65 -3.36
CA TYR A 265 9.53 -25.39 -3.45
C TYR A 265 8.55 -24.62 -4.33
N ASP A 266 7.75 -25.32 -5.11
CA ASP A 266 6.91 -24.75 -6.16
C ASP A 266 5.56 -25.44 -6.21
N ASN A 267 4.47 -24.66 -6.16
CA ASN A 267 3.10 -25.20 -6.26
C ASN A 267 2.43 -24.87 -7.61
N GLY A 268 3.21 -24.45 -8.62
CA GLY A 268 2.72 -24.15 -9.97
C GLY A 268 2.32 -22.67 -10.18
N PHE A 269 2.22 -21.85 -9.11
CA PHE A 269 1.93 -20.42 -9.23
C PHE A 269 2.71 -19.56 -8.23
N SER A 270 3.37 -20.16 -7.25
CA SER A 270 4.24 -19.44 -6.30
C SER A 270 5.42 -20.32 -5.88
N ILE A 271 6.52 -19.67 -5.51
CA ILE A 271 7.77 -20.29 -5.10
C ILE A 271 8.03 -19.96 -3.63
N LEU A 272 8.31 -20.97 -2.81
CA LEU A 272 8.89 -20.80 -1.48
C LEU A 272 10.40 -21.07 -1.56
N LYS A 273 11.22 -20.11 -1.12
CA LYS A 273 12.68 -20.24 -1.15
C LYS A 273 13.28 -19.79 0.17
N GLU A 274 14.14 -20.64 0.75
CA GLU A 274 14.90 -20.27 1.94
C GLU A 274 15.89 -19.14 1.61
N SER A 275 15.86 -18.06 2.41
CA SER A 275 16.72 -16.90 2.19
C SER A 275 16.72 -15.98 3.41
N GLU A 276 17.88 -15.40 3.73
CA GLU A 276 18.01 -14.36 4.76
C GLU A 276 17.49 -12.98 4.30
N LYS A 277 17.28 -12.78 2.99
CA LYS A 277 16.77 -11.52 2.44
C LYS A 277 15.32 -11.27 2.90
N ILE A 278 14.93 -10.01 3.09
CA ILE A 278 13.55 -9.64 3.42
C ILE A 278 12.70 -9.58 2.15
N GLY A 279 13.12 -8.81 1.16
CA GLY A 279 12.34 -8.62 -0.06
C GLY A 279 12.54 -9.76 -1.05
N SER A 280 11.45 -10.44 -1.39
CA SER A 280 11.40 -11.44 -2.45
C SER A 280 10.88 -10.83 -3.75
N PRO A 281 11.24 -11.38 -4.90
CA PRO A 281 10.64 -10.99 -6.17
C PRO A 281 9.20 -11.49 -6.29
N ILE A 282 8.44 -10.89 -7.22
CA ILE A 282 7.06 -11.31 -7.53
C ILE A 282 7.02 -12.80 -7.88
N GLY A 283 6.03 -13.51 -7.36
CA GLY A 283 5.88 -14.96 -7.55
C GLY A 283 6.77 -15.81 -6.65
N THR A 284 7.62 -15.17 -5.82
CA THR A 284 8.45 -15.84 -4.82
C THR A 284 8.13 -15.30 -3.43
N ILE A 285 8.10 -16.16 -2.44
CA ILE A 285 8.02 -15.83 -1.02
C ILE A 285 9.27 -16.41 -0.37
N PHE A 286 10.07 -15.60 0.30
CA PHE A 286 11.18 -16.10 1.07
C PHE A 286 10.72 -16.66 2.40
N PHE A 287 11.43 -17.64 2.92
CA PHE A 287 11.25 -18.10 4.30
C PHE A 287 12.58 -18.31 4.99
N GLU A 288 12.55 -18.34 6.32
CA GLU A 288 13.70 -18.58 7.19
C GLU A 288 13.19 -19.28 8.46
N TYR A 289 13.90 -20.31 8.88
CA TYR A 289 13.56 -21.01 10.12
C TYR A 289 14.15 -20.29 11.32
N TYR A 290 13.42 -20.33 12.43
CA TYR A 290 13.87 -19.85 13.73
C TYR A 290 13.68 -20.92 14.82
N ASN A 291 14.48 -20.85 15.89
CA ASN A 291 14.42 -21.81 17.00
C ASN A 291 13.54 -21.30 18.14
N ASP A 292 13.59 -20.00 18.45
CA ASP A 292 12.83 -19.42 19.56
C ASP A 292 12.47 -17.93 19.32
N LYS A 293 11.64 -17.39 20.23
CA LYS A 293 11.20 -15.97 20.16
C LYS A 293 12.33 -14.96 20.33
N THR A 294 13.42 -15.32 21.00
CA THR A 294 14.57 -14.42 21.22
C THR A 294 15.31 -14.22 19.91
N GLU A 295 15.51 -15.31 19.17
CA GLU A 295 16.14 -15.27 17.84
C GLU A 295 15.31 -14.41 16.86
N ILE A 296 13.99 -14.61 16.82
CA ILE A 296 13.08 -13.81 15.96
C ILE A 296 13.19 -12.32 16.30
N ASN A 297 13.14 -11.95 17.57
CA ASN A 297 13.26 -10.54 17.97
C ASN A 297 14.59 -9.92 17.53
N SER A 298 15.67 -10.68 17.61
CA SER A 298 17.00 -10.24 17.16
C SER A 298 17.05 -10.04 15.64
N LEU A 299 16.52 -10.98 14.86
CA LEU A 299 16.43 -10.91 13.40
C LEU A 299 15.62 -9.70 12.92
N LEU A 300 14.47 -9.46 13.56
CA LEU A 300 13.60 -8.32 13.24
C LEU A 300 14.27 -6.99 13.56
N LYS A 301 14.97 -6.89 14.70
CA LYS A 301 15.68 -5.67 15.10
C LYS A 301 16.78 -5.29 14.12
N ILE A 302 17.56 -6.26 13.64
CA ILE A 302 18.64 -6.03 12.66
C ILE A 302 18.10 -5.49 11.33
N LYS A 303 16.85 -5.83 10.97
CA LYS A 303 16.25 -5.53 9.67
C LYS A 303 15.11 -4.51 9.77
N GLU A 304 14.95 -3.83 10.92
CA GLU A 304 13.81 -2.98 11.24
C GLU A 304 13.58 -1.85 10.21
N ASP A 305 14.66 -1.26 9.71
CA ASP A 305 14.65 -0.20 8.70
C ASP A 305 14.09 -0.63 7.33
N LYS A 306 14.05 -1.96 7.08
CA LYS A 306 13.52 -2.56 5.83
C LYS A 306 12.12 -3.13 5.97
N ILE A 307 11.60 -3.18 7.22
CA ILE A 307 10.30 -3.80 7.51
C ILE A 307 9.23 -2.73 7.65
N GLN A 308 8.17 -2.82 6.83
CA GLN A 308 7.00 -1.95 6.90
C GLN A 308 6.03 -2.40 7.99
N CYS A 309 5.62 -3.66 7.98
CA CYS A 309 4.81 -4.23 9.04
C CYS A 309 5.16 -5.72 9.27
N ILE A 310 4.75 -6.21 10.42
CA ILE A 310 4.92 -7.59 10.85
C ILE A 310 3.53 -8.17 11.09
N VAL A 311 3.26 -9.33 10.53
CA VAL A 311 2.02 -10.06 10.72
C VAL A 311 2.27 -11.26 11.62
N SER A 312 1.54 -11.41 12.71
CA SER A 312 1.62 -12.58 13.60
C SER A 312 0.48 -12.61 14.59
N ASN A 313 0.22 -13.75 15.23
CA ASN A 313 -0.67 -13.88 16.37
C ASN A 313 0.05 -13.45 17.67
N GLU A 314 0.33 -12.15 17.81
CA GLU A 314 0.92 -11.53 19.01
C GLU A 314 2.29 -12.12 19.46
N ILE A 315 3.00 -12.81 18.54
CA ILE A 315 4.32 -13.39 18.86
C ILE A 315 5.32 -12.28 19.19
N VAL A 316 5.20 -11.16 18.49
CA VAL A 316 6.02 -9.96 18.72
C VAL A 316 5.14 -8.73 18.94
N LYS A 317 5.67 -7.78 19.71
CA LYS A 317 4.98 -6.52 20.01
C LYS A 317 4.75 -5.71 18.71
N ASN A 318 3.59 -5.07 18.63
CA ASN A 318 3.18 -4.24 17.47
C ASN A 318 3.03 -5.03 16.15
N SER A 319 2.85 -6.33 16.21
CA SER A 319 2.39 -7.08 15.04
C SER A 319 0.91 -6.83 14.77
N ILE A 320 0.51 -6.98 13.52
CA ILE A 320 -0.89 -6.95 13.09
C ILE A 320 -1.36 -8.38 12.85
N VAL A 321 -2.67 -8.60 12.95
CA VAL A 321 -3.26 -9.93 12.72
C VAL A 321 -3.21 -10.33 11.26
N PHE A 322 -3.20 -11.63 10.99
CA PHE A 322 -3.24 -12.18 9.64
C PHE A 322 -4.46 -11.66 8.86
N GLY A 323 -4.26 -11.33 7.58
CA GLY A 323 -5.29 -10.78 6.70
C GLY A 323 -5.49 -9.27 6.80
N SER A 324 -4.73 -8.56 7.66
CA SER A 324 -4.91 -7.12 7.90
C SER A 324 -3.82 -6.25 7.29
N SER A 325 -2.78 -6.83 6.69
CA SER A 325 -1.67 -6.04 6.16
C SER A 325 -2.09 -5.08 5.04
N GLN A 326 -3.11 -5.45 4.26
CA GLN A 326 -3.60 -4.69 3.12
C GLN A 326 -4.77 -3.73 3.47
N THR A 327 -5.13 -3.63 4.75
CA THR A 327 -6.19 -2.73 5.24
C THR A 327 -5.67 -1.79 6.33
N PRO A 328 -4.64 -0.96 6.03
CA PRO A 328 -4.12 -0.02 7.02
C PRO A 328 -5.20 0.98 7.45
N SER A 329 -5.13 1.44 8.69
CA SER A 329 -5.90 2.58 9.17
C SER A 329 -5.32 3.90 8.62
N ILE A 330 -6.00 5.02 8.83
CA ILE A 330 -5.49 6.34 8.47
C ILE A 330 -4.24 6.72 9.28
N GLU A 331 -4.03 6.09 10.44
CA GLU A 331 -2.90 6.32 11.34
C GLU A 331 -1.66 5.48 11.00
N ASP A 332 -1.81 4.52 10.09
CA ASP A 332 -0.71 3.64 9.66
C ASP A 332 0.17 4.33 8.61
N PHE A 333 0.98 5.26 9.05
CA PHE A 333 1.90 5.99 8.18
C PHE A 333 2.90 5.06 7.50
N ALA A 334 3.14 5.33 6.21
CA ALA A 334 4.20 4.62 5.50
C ALA A 334 5.56 4.97 6.12
N ASP A 335 6.44 3.96 6.21
CA ASP A 335 7.77 4.03 6.80
C ASP A 335 7.79 4.47 8.29
N LYS A 336 6.62 4.42 8.97
CA LYS A 336 6.43 4.91 10.34
C LYS A 336 6.71 6.43 10.48
N GLU A 337 6.74 7.18 9.37
CA GLU A 337 6.95 8.62 9.34
C GLU A 337 5.62 9.36 9.42
N ASP A 338 5.38 10.03 10.55
CA ASP A 338 4.15 10.79 10.78
C ASP A 338 4.06 12.01 9.85
N THR A 339 3.35 11.82 8.74
CA THR A 339 3.13 12.84 7.72
C THR A 339 2.41 14.08 8.27
N MET A 340 1.47 13.91 9.22
CA MET A 340 0.76 15.04 9.82
C MET A 340 1.71 15.91 10.63
N ASN A 341 2.52 15.31 11.51
CA ASN A 341 3.52 16.05 12.28
C ASN A 341 4.57 16.73 11.39
N PHE A 342 5.00 16.08 10.31
CA PHE A 342 5.88 16.71 9.33
C PHE A 342 5.25 17.96 8.73
N LEU A 343 4.01 17.87 8.25
CA LEU A 343 3.30 18.99 7.62
C LEU A 343 3.04 20.15 8.59
N LEU A 344 2.77 19.87 9.85
CA LEU A 344 2.50 20.88 10.87
C LEU A 344 3.76 21.63 11.33
N LYS A 345 4.94 21.01 11.18
CA LYS A 345 6.24 21.64 11.47
C LYS A 345 6.76 22.55 10.37
N LEU A 346 6.11 22.60 9.22
CA LEU A 346 6.48 23.54 8.16
C LEU A 346 6.25 24.97 8.65
N SER A 347 7.35 25.73 8.72
CA SER A 347 7.40 27.08 9.31
C SER A 347 7.09 28.16 8.29
#